data_c98684f3816e80521e56a7c4a911fe58
#
_entry.id   c98684f3816e80521e56a7c4a911fe58
#
_cell.length_a   1.000
_cell.length_b   1.000
_cell.length_c   1.000
_cell.angle_alpha   90.00
_cell.angle_beta   90.00
_cell.angle_gamma   90.00
#
_symmetry.space_group_name_H-M   'P 1'
#
loop_
_entity.id
_entity.type
_entity.pdbx_description
1 polymer ?
#
loop_
_entity_poly.entity_id
_entity_poly.type
_entity_poly.pdbx_seq_one_letter_code
_entity_poly.pdbx_strand_id
1 'polypeptide(L)'
;TPVVSSAASDVYKRQISTHEAWNPHPIQGWTPDFIPFVLQETIDNNYFDQNIPVSGDDGIFWAKELASKEGIITGVSGGSTFAIAMEVAKVADKHSNILCMIPDTAERYMSSLLFEDIEAEMNSKEEEIYNSV
;
A
#
# COMPACT_ATOMS: atom_id res chain seq x y z
N THR A 1 15.31 -6.94 -14.42
CA THR A 1 14.81 -6.04 -13.35
C THR A 1 13.76 -6.82 -12.59
N PRO A 2 13.96 -7.14 -11.32
CA PRO A 2 12.93 -7.84 -10.56
C PRO A 2 11.68 -6.97 -10.49
N VAL A 3 10.54 -7.49 -10.89
CA VAL A 3 9.24 -6.87 -10.71
C VAL A 3 8.73 -7.29 -9.34
N VAL A 4 8.67 -6.35 -8.41
CA VAL A 4 8.07 -6.61 -7.11
C VAL A 4 6.55 -6.47 -7.26
N SER A 5 5.86 -7.59 -7.28
CA SER A 5 4.41 -7.61 -7.15
C SER A 5 4.08 -7.77 -5.68
N SER A 6 3.56 -6.71 -5.06
CA SER A 6 3.05 -6.80 -3.71
C SER A 6 1.71 -7.53 -3.68
N ALA A 7 1.58 -8.42 -2.76
CA ALA A 7 0.35 -8.99 -2.28
C ALA A 7 -0.45 -9.84 -3.26
N ALA A 8 -0.08 -11.07 -3.51
CA ALA A 8 -1.09 -11.87 -4.16
C ALA A 8 -1.28 -13.31 -3.67
N SER A 9 -0.33 -14.08 -3.18
CA SER A 9 -0.63 -15.52 -3.18
C SER A 9 -0.92 -16.20 -1.85
N ASP A 10 -0.34 -15.84 -0.75
CA ASP A 10 -0.80 -16.37 0.55
C ASP A 10 -2.08 -15.65 0.99
N VAL A 11 -2.13 -14.40 0.64
CA VAL A 11 -3.30 -13.53 0.70
C VAL A 11 -4.44 -14.10 -0.18
N TYR A 12 -4.13 -14.63 -1.35
CA TYR A 12 -5.05 -15.17 -2.31
C TYR A 12 -6.00 -16.27 -1.76
N LYS A 13 -5.50 -17.26 -1.02
CA LYS A 13 -6.36 -18.29 -0.40
C LYS A 13 -7.08 -17.78 0.84
N ARG A 14 -6.46 -16.86 1.58
CA ARG A 14 -7.02 -16.27 2.79
C ARG A 14 -8.00 -15.13 2.50
N GLN A 15 -8.05 -14.64 1.26
CA GLN A 15 -8.95 -13.57 0.82
C GLN A 15 -10.36 -14.06 0.52
N ILE A 16 -10.57 -15.34 0.32
CA ILE A 16 -11.90 -15.90 0.09
C ILE A 16 -12.60 -15.98 1.46
N SER A 17 -13.70 -15.25 1.62
CA SER A 17 -14.46 -15.19 2.87
C SER A 17 -14.95 -16.57 3.38
N THR A 18 -14.97 -17.57 2.52
CA THR A 18 -15.30 -18.95 2.85
C THR A 18 -14.11 -19.78 3.29
N HIS A 19 -12.87 -19.23 3.21
CA HIS A 19 -11.68 -19.94 3.68
C HIS A 19 -11.56 -19.80 5.20
N GLU A 20 -11.28 -20.90 5.91
CA GLU A 20 -11.17 -20.92 7.38
C GLU A 20 -10.11 -19.97 7.96
N ALA A 21 -9.09 -19.62 7.17
CA ALA A 21 -8.04 -18.67 7.52
C ALA A 21 -8.29 -17.26 6.97
N TRP A 22 -9.54 -16.94 6.52
CA TRP A 22 -9.88 -15.62 6.04
C TRP A 22 -9.72 -14.58 7.15
N ASN A 23 -9.06 -13.48 6.83
CA ASN A 23 -8.89 -12.36 7.73
C ASN A 23 -9.11 -11.07 6.95
N PRO A 24 -10.01 -10.18 7.38
CA PRO A 24 -10.24 -8.92 6.69
C PRO A 24 -8.95 -8.09 6.65
N HIS A 25 -8.69 -7.47 5.52
CA HIS A 25 -7.52 -6.63 5.33
C HIS A 25 -7.96 -5.16 5.24
N PRO A 26 -7.24 -4.20 5.88
CA PRO A 26 -7.62 -2.79 5.87
C PRO A 26 -7.50 -2.13 4.48
N ILE A 27 -6.79 -2.74 3.54
CA ILE A 27 -6.71 -2.24 2.18
C ILE A 27 -7.96 -2.63 1.42
N GLN A 28 -8.81 -1.66 1.13
CA GLN A 28 -10.04 -1.87 0.39
C GLN A 28 -9.73 -2.43 -1.02
N GLY A 29 -10.47 -3.46 -1.40
CA GLY A 29 -10.36 -4.10 -2.71
C GLY A 29 -9.23 -5.13 -2.85
N TRP A 30 -8.39 -5.31 -1.83
CA TRP A 30 -7.36 -6.35 -1.87
C TRP A 30 -7.84 -7.72 -1.39
N THR A 31 -8.98 -7.76 -0.72
CA THR A 31 -9.59 -8.98 -0.20
C THR A 31 -11.01 -9.21 -0.72
N PRO A 32 -11.23 -9.29 -2.04
CA PRO A 32 -12.51 -9.73 -2.56
C PRO A 32 -12.77 -11.19 -2.17
N ASP A 33 -14.02 -11.59 -2.08
CA ASP A 33 -14.43 -12.97 -1.81
C ASP A 33 -14.36 -13.88 -3.04
N PHE A 34 -13.68 -13.43 -4.07
CA PHE A 34 -13.43 -14.17 -5.31
C PHE A 34 -12.03 -13.89 -5.85
N ILE A 35 -11.54 -14.76 -6.70
CA ILE A 35 -10.27 -14.55 -7.40
C ILE A 35 -10.56 -13.83 -8.72
N PRO A 36 -10.05 -12.61 -8.93
CA PRO A 36 -10.16 -11.96 -10.23
C PRO A 36 -9.50 -12.80 -11.32
N PHE A 37 -10.13 -12.86 -12.48
CA PHE A 37 -9.66 -13.67 -13.61
C PHE A 37 -8.21 -13.35 -13.99
N VAL A 38 -7.84 -12.06 -14.01
CA VAL A 38 -6.46 -11.61 -14.29
C VAL A 38 -5.46 -12.15 -13.28
N LEU A 39 -5.84 -12.21 -12.00
CA LEU A 39 -4.98 -12.78 -10.97
C LEU A 39 -4.82 -14.29 -11.13
N GLN A 40 -5.91 -14.99 -11.45
CA GLN A 40 -5.86 -16.42 -11.72
C GLN A 40 -4.96 -16.73 -12.92
N GLU A 41 -5.09 -15.99 -14.02
CA GLU A 41 -4.24 -16.14 -15.20
C GLU A 41 -2.76 -15.87 -14.88
N THR A 42 -2.48 -14.86 -14.04
CA THR A 42 -1.14 -14.53 -13.57
C THR A 42 -0.51 -15.68 -12.77
N ILE A 43 -1.31 -16.34 -11.94
CA ILE A 43 -0.90 -17.49 -11.13
C ILE A 43 -0.65 -18.71 -12.04
N ASP A 44 -1.59 -19.03 -12.90
CA ASP A 44 -1.55 -20.21 -13.77
C ASP A 44 -0.36 -20.17 -14.74
N ASN A 45 0.02 -18.97 -15.18
CA ASN A 45 1.14 -18.75 -16.09
C ASN A 45 2.46 -18.40 -15.36
N ASN A 46 2.43 -18.31 -14.04
CA ASN A 46 3.62 -18.01 -13.23
C ASN A 46 4.32 -16.69 -13.64
N TYR A 47 3.53 -15.61 -13.85
CA TYR A 47 4.00 -14.31 -14.31
C TYR A 47 4.61 -13.42 -13.20
N PHE A 48 4.81 -13.95 -12.02
CA PHE A 48 5.47 -13.26 -10.90
C PHE A 48 6.61 -14.10 -10.34
N ASP A 49 7.68 -13.44 -9.93
CA ASP A 49 8.86 -14.12 -9.38
C ASP A 49 8.67 -14.42 -7.88
N GLN A 50 8.07 -13.51 -7.16
CA GLN A 50 7.90 -13.62 -5.72
C GLN A 50 6.63 -12.92 -5.24
N ASN A 51 5.99 -13.49 -4.25
CA ASN A 51 4.90 -12.90 -3.51
C ASN A 51 5.35 -12.58 -2.09
N ILE A 52 5.24 -11.32 -1.71
CA ILE A 52 5.67 -10.82 -0.41
C ILE A 52 4.45 -10.26 0.33
N PRO A 53 4.03 -10.83 1.45
CA PRO A 53 2.93 -10.30 2.24
C PRO A 53 3.31 -8.96 2.88
N VAL A 54 2.32 -8.10 3.06
CA VAL A 54 2.47 -6.81 3.75
C VAL A 54 1.32 -6.61 4.72
N SER A 55 1.58 -6.02 5.88
CA SER A 55 0.53 -5.67 6.84
C SER A 55 -0.18 -4.38 6.44
N GLY A 56 -1.42 -4.20 6.88
CA GLY A 56 -2.13 -2.93 6.70
C GLY A 56 -1.47 -1.78 7.44
N ASP A 57 -0.91 -2.06 8.61
CA ASP A 57 -0.21 -1.07 9.44
C ASP A 57 1.06 -0.56 8.74
N ASP A 58 1.84 -1.45 8.11
CA ASP A 58 2.98 -1.04 7.28
C ASP A 58 2.53 -0.18 6.10
N GLY A 59 1.41 -0.53 5.48
CA GLY A 59 0.83 0.26 4.40
C GLY A 59 0.46 1.68 4.83
N ILE A 60 -0.19 1.82 5.98
CA ILE A 60 -0.55 3.12 6.56
C ILE A 60 0.72 3.91 6.92
N PHE A 61 1.66 3.28 7.61
CA PHE A 61 2.92 3.90 8.01
C PHE A 61 3.67 4.46 6.79
N TRP A 62 3.90 3.65 5.77
CA TRP A 62 4.65 4.09 4.60
C TRP A 62 3.89 5.08 3.71
N ALA A 63 2.55 5.05 3.69
CA ALA A 63 1.77 6.10 3.02
C ALA A 63 1.97 7.46 3.71
N LYS A 64 1.97 7.51 5.06
CA LYS A 64 2.26 8.71 5.85
C LYS A 64 3.71 9.18 5.67
N GLU A 65 4.67 8.28 5.62
CA GLU A 65 6.08 8.61 5.37
C GLU A 65 6.31 9.21 3.98
N LEU A 66 5.70 8.64 2.94
CA LEU A 66 5.73 9.17 1.58
C LEU A 66 5.14 10.58 1.52
N ALA A 67 3.99 10.80 2.16
CA ALA A 67 3.34 12.10 2.20
C ALA A 67 4.22 13.15 2.90
N SER A 68 4.76 12.81 4.08
CA SER A 68 5.49 13.77 4.92
C SER A 68 6.92 14.06 4.43
N LYS A 69 7.59 13.09 3.83
CA LYS A 69 9.01 13.21 3.43
C LYS A 69 9.22 13.52 1.96
N GLU A 70 8.34 12.99 1.11
CA GLU A 70 8.49 13.10 -0.34
C GLU A 70 7.36 13.89 -1.01
N GLY A 71 6.32 14.27 -0.26
CA GLY A 71 5.15 14.95 -0.82
C GLY A 71 4.30 14.06 -1.72
N ILE A 72 4.47 12.75 -1.66
CA ILE A 72 3.72 11.77 -2.44
C ILE A 72 2.53 11.30 -1.62
N ILE A 73 1.35 11.79 -1.97
CA ILE A 73 0.11 11.49 -1.25
C ILE A 73 -0.59 10.33 -1.95
N THR A 74 -0.62 9.16 -1.28
CA THR A 74 -1.20 7.92 -1.82
C THR A 74 -2.14 7.26 -0.82
N GLY A 75 -2.96 6.32 -1.28
CA GLY A 75 -3.74 5.43 -0.42
C GLY A 75 -2.87 4.36 0.26
N VAL A 76 -3.50 3.57 1.13
CA VAL A 76 -2.82 2.49 1.88
C VAL A 76 -2.19 1.46 0.94
N SER A 77 -2.78 1.21 -0.22
CA SER A 77 -2.22 0.29 -1.22
C SER A 77 -0.87 0.77 -1.78
N GLY A 78 -0.75 2.07 -2.07
CA GLY A 78 0.52 2.66 -2.50
C GLY A 78 1.59 2.61 -1.39
N GLY A 79 1.20 2.88 -0.14
CA GLY A 79 2.09 2.69 1.00
C GLY A 79 2.54 1.24 1.16
N SER A 80 1.64 0.28 0.93
CA SER A 80 1.96 -1.15 1.01
C SER A 80 2.95 -1.60 -0.07
N THR A 81 2.75 -1.16 -1.31
CA THR A 81 3.72 -1.46 -2.39
C THR A 81 5.07 -0.81 -2.11
N PHE A 82 5.07 0.39 -1.56
CA PHE A 82 6.31 1.08 -1.17
C PHE A 82 7.02 0.39 0.00
N ALA A 83 6.27 -0.10 1.01
CA ALA A 83 6.84 -0.90 2.10
C ALA A 83 7.66 -2.08 1.57
N ILE A 84 7.09 -2.83 0.63
CA ILE A 84 7.77 -3.97 0.00
C ILE A 84 8.95 -3.52 -0.86
N ALA A 85 8.82 -2.41 -1.60
CA ALA A 85 9.94 -1.84 -2.36
C ALA A 85 11.12 -1.49 -1.44
N MET A 86 10.88 -0.98 -0.24
CA MET A 86 11.90 -0.69 0.76
C MET A 86 12.56 -1.97 1.29
N GLU A 87 11.80 -3.06 1.53
CA GLU A 87 12.38 -4.35 1.92
C GLU A 87 13.27 -4.93 0.80
N VAL A 88 12.82 -4.87 -0.43
CA VAL A 88 13.62 -5.31 -1.59
C VAL A 88 14.88 -4.45 -1.75
N ALA A 89 14.79 -3.15 -1.51
CA ALA A 89 15.92 -2.24 -1.60
C ALA A 89 17.05 -2.57 -0.62
N LYS A 90 16.73 -3.14 0.55
CA LYS A 90 17.74 -3.53 1.56
C LYS A 90 18.68 -4.64 1.08
N VAL A 91 18.20 -5.48 0.16
CA VAL A 91 18.93 -6.66 -0.34
C VAL A 91 19.31 -6.57 -1.82
N ALA A 92 18.84 -5.55 -2.51
CA ALA A 92 19.13 -5.33 -3.91
C ALA A 92 20.60 -4.88 -4.12
N ASP A 93 21.14 -5.21 -5.26
CA ASP A 93 22.48 -4.77 -5.66
C ASP A 93 22.55 -3.22 -5.71
N LYS A 94 23.69 -2.69 -5.32
CA LYS A 94 23.94 -1.25 -5.44
C LYS A 94 23.75 -0.80 -6.91
N HIS A 95 22.99 0.25 -7.12
CA HIS A 95 22.56 0.77 -8.42
C HIS A 95 21.41 0.02 -9.11
N SER A 96 20.72 -0.88 -8.41
CA SER A 96 19.47 -1.44 -8.92
C SER A 96 18.39 -0.36 -9.05
N ASN A 97 17.56 -0.49 -10.08
CA ASN A 97 16.36 0.33 -10.23
C ASN A 97 15.15 -0.48 -9.75
N ILE A 98 14.40 0.07 -8.81
CA ILE A 98 13.20 -0.55 -8.26
C ILE A 98 12.00 0.28 -8.69
N LEU A 99 11.09 -0.32 -9.46
CA LEU A 99 9.83 0.31 -9.84
C LEU A 99 8.76 -0.06 -8.82
N CYS A 100 8.20 0.95 -8.16
CA CYS A 100 7.09 0.80 -7.24
C CYS A 100 5.82 1.40 -7.85
N MET A 101 4.73 0.63 -7.88
CA MET A 101 3.44 1.12 -8.35
C MET A 101 2.72 1.86 -7.24
N ILE A 102 2.34 3.10 -7.51
CA ILE A 102 1.46 3.92 -6.66
C ILE A 102 0.13 4.06 -7.41
N PRO A 103 -0.90 3.26 -7.08
CA PRO A 103 -2.06 3.09 -7.95
C PRO A 103 -3.07 4.24 -7.88
N ASP A 104 -3.08 5.01 -6.81
CA ASP A 104 -4.05 6.09 -6.59
C ASP A 104 -3.51 7.21 -5.69
N THR A 105 -4.32 8.25 -5.53
CA THR A 105 -4.08 9.37 -4.62
C THR A 105 -4.91 9.23 -3.34
N ALA A 106 -4.51 9.91 -2.28
CA ALA A 106 -5.16 9.82 -0.97
C ALA A 106 -6.53 10.51 -0.86
N GLU A 107 -6.96 11.26 -1.85
CA GLU A 107 -8.22 12.02 -1.82
C GLU A 107 -9.44 11.14 -1.52
N ARG A 108 -9.41 9.87 -1.95
CA ARG A 108 -10.47 8.88 -1.69
C ARG A 108 -10.48 8.35 -0.26
N TYR A 109 -9.43 8.62 0.50
CA TYR A 109 -9.18 8.04 1.82
C TYR A 109 -9.23 9.07 2.95
N MET A 110 -9.67 10.31 2.66
CA MET A 110 -9.68 11.43 3.63
C MET A 110 -10.45 11.12 4.92
N SER A 111 -11.47 10.27 4.84
CA SER A 111 -12.26 9.82 6.00
C SER A 111 -11.89 8.43 6.51
N SER A 112 -10.69 7.94 6.16
CA SER A 112 -10.20 6.62 6.60
C SER A 112 -9.13 6.75 7.69
N LEU A 113 -8.71 5.61 8.24
CA LEU A 113 -7.63 5.48 9.23
C LEU A 113 -6.31 6.17 8.79
N LEU A 114 -6.13 6.41 7.49
CA LEU A 114 -4.94 7.08 6.97
C LEU A 114 -4.79 8.51 7.50
N PHE A 115 -5.90 9.20 7.75
CA PHE A 115 -5.95 10.60 8.15
C PHE A 115 -6.61 10.83 9.52
N GLU A 116 -6.89 9.79 10.29
CA GLU A 116 -7.59 9.94 11.58
C GLU A 116 -6.82 10.79 12.60
N ASP A 117 -5.51 10.88 12.48
CA ASP A 117 -4.65 11.69 13.36
C ASP A 117 -4.57 13.16 12.93
N ILE A 118 -5.18 13.54 11.81
CA ILE A 118 -5.13 14.90 11.28
C ILE A 118 -6.42 15.60 11.65
N GLU A 119 -6.32 16.63 12.48
CA GLU A 119 -7.45 17.45 12.87
C GLU A 119 -7.97 18.24 11.67
N ALA A 120 -9.29 18.43 11.60
CA ALA A 120 -9.94 19.22 10.54
C ALA A 120 -9.66 20.72 10.67
N GLU A 121 -9.38 21.19 11.89
CA GLU A 121 -9.07 22.58 12.20
C GLU A 121 -7.55 22.80 12.15
N MET A 122 -7.16 24.01 11.77
CA MET A 122 -5.75 24.39 11.76
C MET A 122 -5.17 24.38 13.19
N ASN A 123 -4.00 23.81 13.33
CA ASN A 123 -3.23 23.96 14.57
C ASN A 123 -2.57 25.35 14.64
N SER A 124 -2.06 25.73 15.82
CA SER A 124 -1.51 27.08 16.04
C SER A 124 -0.37 27.46 15.08
N LYS A 125 0.43 26.50 14.60
CA LYS A 125 1.49 26.77 13.63
C LYS A 125 0.94 27.02 12.23
N GLU A 126 -0.09 26.30 11.84
CA GLU A 126 -0.77 26.51 10.58
C GLU A 126 -1.50 27.85 10.56
N GLU A 127 -2.11 28.23 11.68
CA GLU A 127 -2.69 29.57 11.85
C GLU A 127 -1.65 30.68 11.75
N GLU A 128 -0.47 30.51 12.35
CA GLU A 128 0.65 31.46 12.23
C GLU A 128 1.09 31.62 10.78
N ILE A 129 1.23 30.50 10.04
CA ILE A 129 1.61 30.52 8.62
C ILE A 129 0.50 31.20 7.80
N TYR A 130 -0.74 30.83 8.03
CA TYR A 130 -1.89 31.41 7.32
C TYR A 130 -1.98 32.93 7.51
N ASN A 131 -1.74 33.42 8.73
CA ASN A 131 -1.80 34.84 9.05
C ASN A 131 -0.51 35.62 8.64
N SER A 132 0.54 34.93 8.19
CA SER A 132 1.81 35.54 7.76
C SER A 132 1.86 35.90 6.28
N VAL A 133 0.86 35.48 5.52
CA VAL A 133 0.70 35.73 4.08
C VAL A 133 -0.29 36.86 3.86
#